data_23ef3261ae21d6a9f88f01ac240d25b8
#
_entry.id   23ef3261ae21d6a9f88f01ac240d25b8
#
_cell.length_a   1.000
_cell.length_b   1.000
_cell.length_c   1.000
_cell.angle_alpha   90.00
_cell.angle_beta   90.00
_cell.angle_gamma   90.00
#
_symmetry.space_group_name_H-M   'P 1'
#
loop_
_entity.id
_entity.type
_entity.pdbx_description
1 polymer ?
#
loop_
_entity_poly.entity_id
_entity_poly.type
_entity_poly.pdbx_seq_one_letter_code
_entity_poly.pdbx_strand_id
1 'polypeptide(L)'
;MFKRTLIAASLTVAALASAQAMAVTGGGATLPAALYKGSSDSIQPAKFSYAAIGSGGGKTAFLTNNPAGFSTTGTVHFAGSDSILSASELSTYSSTYGASFGPLIQLPSVATSVAIPYKKAGQTALNLTSAQLCDVFSGAKTTWGAVLGTSDTTAIRVVYRNVSSGTSEILTRHLNAVCPTQFATSTTFTAARIGGIALPSNWVGVANTSDVATAVNAVDGSIGYVGPDGVDATSNAVVARVNGVQPTSANVNLALASVTAPSTAAQAANPANWSPVVANPALGYKLAAYTNFIFGQCYKDAAVAADVKAFLTKHYSIPGNNAATQAHKFVAVPDSWKNAVTANFITNTSGNNLDINNTTVCNTIGRPL
;
A
#
# COMPACT_ATOMS: atom_id res chain seq x y z
N MET A 1 -22.05 -19.10 76.78
CA MET A 1 -21.34 -18.05 76.04
C MET A 1 -20.90 -18.62 74.69
N PHE A 2 -21.66 -18.37 73.60
CA PHE A 2 -21.38 -18.88 72.27
C PHE A 2 -20.64 -17.77 71.52
N LYS A 3 -19.38 -18.04 71.10
CA LYS A 3 -18.65 -17.21 70.20
C LYS A 3 -19.06 -17.57 68.75
N ARG A 4 -19.69 -16.64 68.04
CA ARG A 4 -19.98 -16.76 66.60
C ARG A 4 -18.76 -16.26 65.82
N THR A 5 -18.11 -17.15 65.10
CA THR A 5 -17.06 -16.81 64.14
C THR A 5 -17.72 -16.52 62.78
N LEU A 6 -17.64 -15.27 62.31
CA LEU A 6 -18.05 -14.87 60.97
C LEU A 6 -16.91 -15.20 60.02
N ILE A 7 -17.13 -16.11 59.09
CA ILE A 7 -16.25 -16.36 57.95
C ILE A 7 -16.72 -15.46 56.81
N ALA A 8 -15.94 -14.43 56.51
CA ALA A 8 -16.13 -13.60 55.33
C ALA A 8 -15.52 -14.33 54.12
N ALA A 9 -16.35 -14.86 53.25
CA ALA A 9 -15.92 -15.38 51.95
C ALA A 9 -15.78 -14.24 50.98
N SER A 10 -14.56 -13.81 50.69
CA SER A 10 -14.23 -12.85 49.60
C SER A 10 -14.28 -13.57 48.27
N LEU A 11 -15.35 -13.36 47.49
CA LEU A 11 -15.41 -13.72 46.08
C LEU A 11 -14.54 -12.74 45.31
N THR A 12 -13.32 -13.12 44.95
CA THR A 12 -12.54 -12.46 43.93
C THR A 12 -13.06 -12.89 42.56
N VAL A 13 -13.87 -12.04 41.94
CA VAL A 13 -14.21 -12.17 40.52
C VAL A 13 -12.98 -11.78 39.74
N ALA A 14 -12.20 -12.77 39.33
CA ALA A 14 -11.15 -12.54 38.31
C ALA A 14 -11.86 -12.27 36.98
N ALA A 15 -11.94 -11.01 36.59
CA ALA A 15 -12.30 -10.61 35.24
C ALA A 15 -11.15 -11.08 34.31
N LEU A 16 -11.34 -12.25 33.72
CA LEU A 16 -10.53 -12.67 32.56
C LEU A 16 -10.89 -11.74 31.40
N ALA A 17 -10.15 -10.62 31.29
CA ALA A 17 -10.08 -9.91 30.04
C ALA A 17 -9.40 -10.87 29.06
N SER A 18 -10.19 -11.62 28.31
CA SER A 18 -9.70 -12.36 27.14
C SER A 18 -9.23 -11.30 26.16
N ALA A 19 -7.92 -11.03 26.15
CA ALA A 19 -7.28 -10.38 25.02
C ALA A 19 -7.66 -11.24 23.81
N GLN A 20 -8.54 -10.74 22.94
CA GLN A 20 -8.85 -11.43 21.70
C GLN A 20 -7.55 -11.49 20.94
N ALA A 21 -6.94 -12.67 20.88
CA ALA A 21 -5.77 -12.90 20.05
C ALA A 21 -6.15 -12.49 18.62
N MET A 22 -5.32 -11.65 17.99
CA MET A 22 -5.52 -11.25 16.60
C MET A 22 -5.46 -12.50 15.74
N ALA A 23 -6.60 -12.95 15.23
CA ALA A 23 -6.70 -14.20 14.49
C ALA A 23 -6.05 -14.10 13.12
N VAL A 24 -6.01 -12.90 12.50
CA VAL A 24 -5.47 -12.69 11.15
C VAL A 24 -4.34 -11.67 11.20
N THR A 25 -3.11 -12.16 11.10
CA THR A 25 -1.88 -11.35 11.19
C THR A 25 -1.42 -10.87 9.83
N GLY A 26 -1.17 -9.57 9.71
CA GLY A 26 -0.62 -8.98 8.49
C GLY A 26 0.05 -7.63 8.70
N GLY A 27 0.54 -7.07 7.62
CA GLY A 27 1.22 -5.77 7.62
C GLY A 27 1.82 -5.43 6.27
N GLY A 28 2.54 -4.33 6.21
CA GLY A 28 3.23 -3.91 4.99
C GLY A 28 3.12 -2.42 4.69
N ALA A 29 2.54 -2.06 3.56
CA ALA A 29 2.48 -0.69 3.05
C ALA A 29 2.04 0.32 4.12
N THR A 30 2.79 1.41 4.25
CA THR A 30 2.47 2.51 5.17
C THR A 30 1.53 3.54 4.54
N LEU A 31 1.42 3.56 3.21
CA LEU A 31 0.58 4.51 2.49
C LEU A 31 -0.91 4.34 2.84
N PRO A 32 -1.51 3.12 2.81
CA PRO A 32 -2.90 2.90 3.17
C PRO A 32 -3.11 2.54 4.65
N ALA A 33 -2.10 2.69 5.53
CA ALA A 33 -2.15 2.12 6.88
C ALA A 33 -3.33 2.63 7.71
N ALA A 34 -3.65 3.92 7.65
CA ALA A 34 -4.79 4.49 8.38
C ALA A 34 -6.13 3.94 7.85
N LEU A 35 -6.29 3.81 6.53
CA LEU A 35 -7.46 3.16 5.93
C LEU A 35 -7.59 1.69 6.35
N TYR A 36 -6.47 0.96 6.40
CA TYR A 36 -6.50 -0.46 6.73
C TYR A 36 -6.78 -0.71 8.21
N LYS A 37 -6.03 -0.05 9.10
CA LYS A 37 -6.12 -0.21 10.55
C LYS A 37 -5.58 1.04 11.26
N GLY A 38 -6.18 1.43 12.36
CA GLY A 38 -5.67 2.52 13.20
C GLY A 38 -6.52 3.79 13.19
N SER A 39 -7.62 3.83 12.43
CA SER A 39 -8.66 4.86 12.51
C SER A 39 -10.02 4.22 12.85
N SER A 40 -10.97 5.05 13.27
CA SER A 40 -12.32 4.58 13.65
C SER A 40 -13.13 4.03 12.47
N ASP A 41 -12.79 4.43 11.26
CA ASP A 41 -13.42 4.02 10.00
C ASP A 41 -12.54 3.08 9.16
N SER A 42 -11.51 2.48 9.76
CA SER A 42 -10.65 1.50 9.09
C SER A 42 -11.45 0.32 8.56
N ILE A 43 -11.01 -0.21 7.40
CA ILE A 43 -11.74 -1.27 6.69
C ILE A 43 -11.50 -2.68 7.24
N GLN A 44 -10.37 -2.91 7.94
CA GLN A 44 -10.05 -4.22 8.48
C GLN A 44 -10.82 -4.49 9.77
N PRO A 45 -11.38 -5.71 9.94
CA PRO A 45 -12.08 -6.10 11.15
C PRO A 45 -11.19 -6.07 12.41
N ALA A 46 -11.81 -6.05 13.59
CA ALA A 46 -11.11 -6.04 14.88
C ALA A 46 -10.11 -7.20 15.03
N LYS A 47 -10.43 -8.36 14.49
CA LYS A 47 -9.58 -9.57 14.52
C LYS A 47 -8.32 -9.50 13.66
N PHE A 48 -8.22 -8.51 12.75
CA PHE A 48 -7.05 -8.32 11.91
C PHE A 48 -6.02 -7.44 12.62
N SER A 49 -4.75 -7.79 12.52
CA SER A 49 -3.63 -6.90 12.84
C SER A 49 -3.01 -6.34 11.57
N TYR A 50 -2.42 -5.15 11.66
CA TYR A 50 -1.69 -4.55 10.56
C TYR A 50 -0.46 -3.80 11.06
N ALA A 51 0.74 -4.31 10.76
CA ALA A 51 2.00 -3.64 11.06
C ALA A 51 2.46 -2.82 9.85
N ALA A 52 2.47 -1.51 9.97
CA ALA A 52 2.86 -0.60 8.89
C ALA A 52 4.39 -0.48 8.79
N ILE A 53 5.06 -1.40 8.10
CA ILE A 53 6.53 -1.51 8.00
C ILE A 53 7.07 -1.26 6.59
N GLY A 54 6.23 -0.82 5.67
CA GLY A 54 6.56 -0.62 4.26
C GLY A 54 6.27 -1.85 3.40
N SER A 55 6.02 -1.60 2.09
CA SER A 55 5.61 -2.65 1.14
C SER A 55 6.62 -3.79 1.02
N GLY A 56 7.92 -3.47 0.97
CA GLY A 56 8.97 -4.49 0.89
C GLY A 56 9.03 -5.38 2.13
N GLY A 57 8.93 -4.78 3.33
CA GLY A 57 8.87 -5.52 4.59
C GLY A 57 7.65 -6.44 4.65
N GLY A 58 6.47 -5.94 4.25
CA GLY A 58 5.23 -6.72 4.19
C GLY A 58 5.31 -7.89 3.21
N LYS A 59 5.79 -7.66 1.98
CA LYS A 59 6.01 -8.72 0.99
C LYS A 59 6.96 -9.80 1.53
N THR A 60 8.11 -9.39 2.06
CA THR A 60 9.08 -10.33 2.63
C THR A 60 8.46 -11.17 3.74
N ALA A 61 7.80 -10.53 4.72
CA ALA A 61 7.16 -11.24 5.83
C ALA A 61 6.14 -12.28 5.33
N PHE A 62 5.30 -11.91 4.36
CA PHE A 62 4.30 -12.81 3.78
C PHE A 62 4.95 -13.95 2.98
N LEU A 63 5.87 -13.63 2.07
CA LEU A 63 6.48 -14.60 1.15
C LEU A 63 7.33 -15.64 1.90
N THR A 64 7.97 -15.25 3.01
CA THR A 64 8.78 -16.15 3.85
C THR A 64 8.05 -16.69 5.06
N ASN A 65 6.79 -16.30 5.27
CA ASN A 65 6.00 -16.60 6.46
C ASN A 65 6.74 -16.22 7.77
N ASN A 66 7.45 -15.10 7.78
CA ASN A 66 8.20 -14.64 8.93
C ASN A 66 7.58 -13.38 9.56
N PRO A 67 6.90 -13.50 10.72
CA PRO A 67 6.23 -12.38 11.38
C PRO A 67 7.17 -11.46 12.18
N ALA A 68 8.46 -11.74 12.27
CA ALA A 68 9.40 -10.96 13.09
C ALA A 68 9.38 -9.46 12.77
N GLY A 69 9.26 -9.10 11.48
CA GLY A 69 9.12 -7.71 11.04
C GLY A 69 7.84 -7.02 11.54
N PHE A 70 6.83 -7.77 11.96
CA PHE A 70 5.58 -7.26 12.54
C PHE A 70 5.62 -7.21 14.07
N SER A 71 6.76 -7.51 14.69
CA SER A 71 6.94 -7.60 16.14
C SER A 71 5.94 -8.57 16.80
N THR A 72 5.66 -9.70 16.14
CA THR A 72 4.75 -10.75 16.60
C THR A 72 5.30 -12.13 16.25
N THR A 73 4.58 -13.16 16.62
CA THR A 73 4.90 -14.57 16.36
C THR A 73 3.75 -15.24 15.60
N GLY A 74 3.94 -16.49 15.18
CA GLY A 74 2.95 -17.27 14.46
C GLY A 74 3.03 -17.07 12.94
N THR A 75 1.88 -17.18 12.28
CA THR A 75 1.78 -17.14 10.82
C THR A 75 1.46 -15.76 10.29
N VAL A 76 2.07 -15.38 9.17
CA VAL A 76 1.70 -14.21 8.39
C VAL A 76 0.60 -14.59 7.41
N HIS A 77 -0.62 -14.09 7.64
CA HIS A 77 -1.79 -14.47 6.85
C HIS A 77 -1.96 -13.61 5.59
N PHE A 78 -1.58 -12.33 5.65
CA PHE A 78 -1.69 -11.42 4.52
C PHE A 78 -0.62 -10.32 4.54
N ALA A 79 -0.46 -9.63 3.41
CA ALA A 79 0.30 -8.38 3.35
C ALA A 79 -0.46 -7.31 2.59
N GLY A 80 -0.16 -6.03 2.91
CA GLY A 80 -0.51 -4.87 2.11
C GLY A 80 0.72 -4.37 1.35
N SER A 81 0.57 -4.03 0.07
CA SER A 81 1.70 -3.56 -0.73
C SER A 81 1.29 -2.60 -1.85
N ASP A 82 1.93 -1.43 -1.91
CA ASP A 82 1.80 -0.51 -3.04
C ASP A 82 2.73 -0.92 -4.19
N SER A 83 3.70 -1.81 -3.92
CA SER A 83 4.52 -2.46 -4.93
C SER A 83 3.93 -3.80 -5.33
N ILE A 84 4.02 -4.14 -6.61
CA ILE A 84 3.58 -5.44 -7.12
C ILE A 84 4.58 -6.55 -6.78
N LEU A 85 4.11 -7.79 -6.77
CA LEU A 85 4.99 -8.95 -6.73
C LEU A 85 5.71 -9.10 -8.08
N SER A 86 7.03 -9.15 -8.05
CA SER A 86 7.84 -9.39 -9.23
C SER A 86 7.72 -10.86 -9.69
N ALA A 87 8.06 -11.12 -10.95
CA ALA A 87 8.11 -12.49 -11.47
C ALA A 87 9.06 -13.39 -10.65
N SER A 88 10.18 -12.83 -10.16
CA SER A 88 11.12 -13.55 -9.30
C SER A 88 10.51 -13.89 -7.94
N GLU A 89 9.80 -12.95 -7.29
CA GLU A 89 9.10 -13.21 -6.02
C GLU A 89 8.02 -14.27 -6.17
N LEU A 90 7.22 -14.21 -7.25
CA LEU A 90 6.20 -15.22 -7.56
C LEU A 90 6.81 -16.60 -7.79
N SER A 91 7.88 -16.70 -8.59
CA SER A 91 8.57 -17.95 -8.89
C SER A 91 9.22 -18.54 -7.62
N THR A 92 9.91 -17.72 -6.81
CA THR A 92 10.54 -18.17 -5.56
C THR A 92 9.49 -18.67 -4.57
N TYR A 93 8.38 -17.94 -4.39
CA TYR A 93 7.29 -18.41 -3.53
C TYR A 93 6.72 -19.75 -3.99
N SER A 94 6.41 -19.86 -5.28
CA SER A 94 5.86 -21.09 -5.86
C SER A 94 6.78 -22.30 -5.65
N SER A 95 8.09 -22.14 -5.91
CA SER A 95 9.06 -23.23 -5.76
C SER A 95 9.34 -23.60 -4.30
N THR A 96 9.28 -22.64 -3.38
CA THR A 96 9.63 -22.86 -1.97
C THR A 96 8.44 -23.31 -1.14
N TYR A 97 7.30 -22.67 -1.33
CA TYR A 97 6.13 -22.81 -0.46
C TYR A 97 4.87 -23.30 -1.18
N GLY A 98 4.84 -23.28 -2.52
CA GLY A 98 3.64 -23.63 -3.29
C GLY A 98 3.07 -25.00 -2.94
N ALA A 99 3.94 -26.02 -2.76
CA ALA A 99 3.52 -27.36 -2.38
C ALA A 99 2.96 -27.49 -0.96
N SER A 100 3.38 -26.60 -0.02
CA SER A 100 2.97 -26.68 1.39
C SER A 100 1.91 -25.64 1.76
N PHE A 101 1.99 -24.42 1.23
CA PHE A 101 1.09 -23.32 1.55
C PHE A 101 0.01 -23.08 0.50
N GLY A 102 0.16 -23.67 -0.71
CA GLY A 102 -0.71 -23.42 -1.85
C GLY A 102 -0.40 -22.10 -2.55
N PRO A 103 -1.21 -21.76 -3.58
CA PRO A 103 -1.06 -20.52 -4.33
C PRO A 103 -1.21 -19.26 -3.46
N LEU A 104 -0.61 -18.16 -3.89
CA LEU A 104 -0.91 -16.84 -3.36
C LEU A 104 -1.86 -16.07 -4.29
N ILE A 105 -2.55 -15.12 -3.72
CA ILE A 105 -3.49 -14.20 -4.38
C ILE A 105 -2.97 -12.78 -4.20
N GLN A 106 -2.91 -11.98 -5.26
CA GLN A 106 -2.63 -10.56 -5.23
C GLN A 106 -3.82 -9.82 -5.82
N LEU A 107 -4.40 -8.86 -5.09
CA LEU A 107 -5.63 -8.16 -5.47
C LEU A 107 -5.49 -6.66 -5.30
N PRO A 108 -6.04 -5.82 -6.21
CA PRO A 108 -6.08 -4.38 -5.99
C PRO A 108 -7.04 -4.06 -4.82
N SER A 109 -6.52 -3.47 -3.77
CA SER A 109 -7.32 -3.05 -2.61
C SER A 109 -8.10 -1.76 -2.90
N VAL A 110 -7.37 -0.69 -3.17
CA VAL A 110 -7.91 0.62 -3.55
C VAL A 110 -6.97 1.29 -4.54
N ALA A 111 -7.50 2.19 -5.37
CA ALA A 111 -6.66 3.04 -6.18
C ALA A 111 -6.16 4.25 -5.36
N THR A 112 -4.96 4.71 -5.67
CA THR A 112 -4.24 5.75 -4.94
C THR A 112 -3.50 6.69 -5.88
N SER A 113 -3.10 7.84 -5.35
CA SER A 113 -2.09 8.71 -5.95
C SER A 113 -0.86 8.81 -5.06
N VAL A 114 0.28 9.15 -5.66
CA VAL A 114 1.43 9.68 -4.93
C VAL A 114 1.45 11.18 -5.15
N ALA A 115 0.99 11.93 -4.16
CA ALA A 115 0.99 13.39 -4.16
C ALA A 115 2.42 13.92 -3.96
N ILE A 116 2.69 15.12 -4.48
CA ILE A 116 3.97 15.82 -4.39
C ILE A 116 3.80 17.04 -3.47
N PRO A 117 3.85 16.88 -2.14
CA PRO A 117 3.79 17.99 -1.21
C PRO A 117 5.04 18.85 -1.33
N TYR A 118 4.87 20.17 -1.14
CA TYR A 118 5.95 21.13 -1.13
C TYR A 118 5.71 22.22 -0.11
N LYS A 119 6.78 22.85 0.36
CA LYS A 119 6.77 24.10 1.10
C LYS A 119 7.78 25.04 0.48
N LYS A 120 7.31 26.16 -0.06
CA LYS A 120 8.15 27.16 -0.69
C LYS A 120 7.56 28.55 -0.43
N ALA A 121 8.27 29.38 0.29
CA ALA A 121 7.85 30.75 0.56
C ALA A 121 7.61 31.53 -0.75
N GLY A 122 6.51 32.27 -0.78
CA GLY A 122 6.10 33.02 -1.97
C GLY A 122 5.48 32.18 -3.10
N GLN A 123 5.41 30.85 -2.98
CA GLN A 123 4.79 29.98 -3.95
C GLN A 123 3.40 29.54 -3.45
N THR A 124 2.35 29.99 -4.12
CA THR A 124 0.95 29.65 -3.78
C THR A 124 0.31 28.69 -4.78
N ALA A 125 1.00 28.41 -5.88
CA ALA A 125 0.58 27.43 -6.88
C ALA A 125 1.83 26.89 -7.61
N LEU A 126 2.03 25.57 -7.57
CA LEU A 126 3.17 24.90 -8.19
C LEU A 126 2.70 23.90 -9.23
N ASN A 127 3.20 24.02 -10.43
CA ASN A 127 3.04 23.04 -11.49
C ASN A 127 4.40 22.56 -11.96
N LEU A 128 4.69 21.27 -11.81
CA LEU A 128 5.91 20.65 -12.28
C LEU A 128 5.62 19.74 -13.47
N THR A 129 6.39 19.85 -14.51
CA THR A 129 6.40 18.83 -15.57
C THR A 129 7.06 17.55 -15.06
N SER A 130 6.80 16.43 -15.72
CA SER A 130 7.48 15.16 -15.41
C SER A 130 9.01 15.29 -15.56
N ALA A 131 9.51 16.07 -16.50
CA ALA A 131 10.94 16.35 -16.65
C ALA A 131 11.50 17.14 -15.44
N GLN A 132 10.77 18.15 -14.96
CA GLN A 132 11.17 18.89 -13.76
C GLN A 132 11.16 18.00 -12.50
N LEU A 133 10.21 17.05 -12.40
CA LEU A 133 10.27 16.03 -11.33
C LEU A 133 11.54 15.18 -11.43
N CYS A 134 11.94 14.77 -12.64
CA CYS A 134 13.21 14.08 -12.82
C CYS A 134 14.40 14.93 -12.35
N ASP A 135 14.46 16.20 -12.74
CA ASP A 135 15.52 17.14 -12.33
C ASP A 135 15.60 17.28 -10.79
N VAL A 136 14.43 17.40 -10.14
CA VAL A 136 14.32 17.55 -8.68
C VAL A 136 14.76 16.27 -7.97
N PHE A 137 14.14 15.14 -8.28
CA PHE A 137 14.35 13.90 -7.55
C PHE A 137 15.66 13.19 -7.90
N SER A 138 16.29 13.51 -9.03
CA SER A 138 17.66 13.07 -9.33
C SER A 138 18.72 13.94 -8.65
N GLY A 139 18.38 15.18 -8.27
CA GLY A 139 19.33 16.18 -7.79
C GLY A 139 20.11 16.87 -8.91
N ALA A 140 19.67 16.74 -10.17
CA ALA A 140 20.26 17.43 -11.32
C ALA A 140 20.08 18.94 -11.21
N LYS A 141 18.99 19.40 -10.60
CA LYS A 141 18.78 20.79 -10.21
C LYS A 141 18.58 20.90 -8.71
N THR A 142 19.36 21.75 -8.08
CA THR A 142 19.45 21.87 -6.62
C THR A 142 18.82 23.13 -6.05
N THR A 143 18.35 24.04 -6.91
CA THR A 143 17.65 25.27 -6.52
C THR A 143 16.30 25.40 -7.20
N TRP A 144 15.36 26.05 -6.55
CA TRP A 144 14.03 26.30 -7.11
C TRP A 144 14.08 27.14 -8.37
N GLY A 145 14.97 28.14 -8.41
CA GLY A 145 15.16 28.94 -9.63
C GLY A 145 15.63 28.13 -10.82
N ALA A 146 16.55 27.19 -10.63
CA ALA A 146 17.00 26.30 -11.69
C ALA A 146 15.87 25.41 -12.25
N VAL A 147 14.91 24.98 -11.40
CA VAL A 147 13.76 24.19 -11.84
C VAL A 147 12.70 25.05 -12.51
N LEU A 148 12.42 26.25 -11.96
CA LEU A 148 11.30 27.09 -12.40
C LEU A 148 11.70 28.14 -13.44
N GLY A 149 12.98 28.25 -13.80
CA GLY A 149 13.47 29.26 -14.75
C GLY A 149 13.47 30.69 -14.18
N THR A 150 13.73 30.82 -12.86
CA THR A 150 13.79 32.13 -12.16
C THR A 150 15.13 32.32 -11.47
N SER A 151 15.34 33.51 -10.87
CA SER A 151 16.55 33.83 -10.09
C SER A 151 16.52 33.32 -8.64
N ASP A 152 15.55 32.53 -8.26
CA ASP A 152 15.39 32.01 -6.88
C ASP A 152 16.53 31.05 -6.53
N THR A 153 17.36 31.41 -5.57
CA THR A 153 18.50 30.61 -5.08
C THR A 153 18.15 29.66 -3.94
N THR A 154 16.88 29.60 -3.51
CA THR A 154 16.44 28.67 -2.45
C THR A 154 16.80 27.25 -2.82
N ALA A 155 17.56 26.59 -1.94
CA ALA A 155 17.95 25.19 -2.14
C ALA A 155 16.73 24.26 -2.06
N ILE A 156 16.68 23.28 -2.95
CA ILE A 156 15.66 22.22 -2.90
C ILE A 156 16.10 21.19 -1.86
N ARG A 157 15.20 20.91 -0.92
CA ARG A 157 15.36 19.86 0.08
C ARG A 157 14.34 18.75 -0.19
N VAL A 158 14.81 17.61 -0.71
CA VAL A 158 13.92 16.46 -0.92
C VAL A 158 13.75 15.65 0.36
N VAL A 159 12.50 15.36 0.71
CA VAL A 159 12.15 14.40 1.75
C VAL A 159 11.75 13.10 1.08
N TYR A 160 12.46 12.01 1.39
CA TYR A 160 12.27 10.72 0.74
C TYR A 160 12.13 9.58 1.75
N ARG A 161 11.61 8.45 1.30
CA ARG A 161 11.53 7.21 2.11
C ARG A 161 12.89 6.51 2.11
N ASN A 162 13.46 6.30 3.29
CA ASN A 162 14.75 5.63 3.49
C ASN A 162 14.64 4.13 3.73
N VAL A 163 13.41 3.59 3.67
CA VAL A 163 13.10 2.16 3.75
C VAL A 163 12.45 1.68 2.45
N SER A 164 12.34 0.37 2.26
CA SER A 164 11.63 -0.23 1.12
C SER A 164 10.14 0.17 1.15
N SER A 165 9.71 0.97 0.19
CA SER A 165 8.40 1.63 0.15
C SER A 165 7.76 1.51 -1.23
N GLY A 166 6.51 1.05 -1.26
CA GLY A 166 5.72 1.05 -2.50
C GLY A 166 5.40 2.45 -3.00
N THR A 167 5.29 3.46 -2.10
CA THR A 167 5.16 4.86 -2.49
C THR A 167 6.38 5.32 -3.31
N SER A 168 7.59 4.89 -2.90
CA SER A 168 8.82 5.12 -3.69
C SER A 168 8.76 4.40 -5.04
N GLU A 169 8.24 3.16 -5.08
CA GLU A 169 8.12 2.44 -6.35
C GLU A 169 7.16 3.11 -7.32
N ILE A 170 6.02 3.62 -6.87
CA ILE A 170 5.07 4.34 -7.73
C ILE A 170 5.73 5.59 -8.31
N LEU A 171 6.41 6.40 -7.48
CA LEU A 171 7.16 7.56 -7.94
C LEU A 171 8.24 7.17 -8.95
N THR A 172 9.11 6.23 -8.60
CA THR A 172 10.28 5.87 -9.42
C THR A 172 9.89 5.16 -10.70
N ARG A 173 8.75 4.47 -10.73
CA ARG A 173 8.15 3.90 -11.94
C ARG A 173 7.78 4.99 -12.95
N HIS A 174 7.14 6.07 -12.48
CA HIS A 174 6.86 7.23 -13.33
C HIS A 174 8.15 7.90 -13.81
N LEU A 175 9.10 8.14 -12.90
CA LEU A 175 10.37 8.75 -13.25
C LEU A 175 11.18 7.89 -14.24
N ASN A 176 11.21 6.57 -14.07
CA ASN A 176 11.83 5.66 -15.03
C ASN A 176 11.17 5.72 -16.40
N ALA A 177 9.84 5.80 -16.47
CA ALA A 177 9.13 5.93 -17.75
C ALA A 177 9.44 7.23 -18.51
N VAL A 178 9.83 8.29 -17.80
CA VAL A 178 10.11 9.61 -18.38
C VAL A 178 11.61 9.85 -18.58
N CYS A 179 12.44 9.43 -17.62
CA CYS A 179 13.89 9.67 -17.59
C CYS A 179 14.67 8.40 -17.20
N PRO A 180 14.66 7.37 -18.06
CA PRO A 180 15.22 6.04 -17.78
C PRO A 180 16.75 6.04 -17.56
N THR A 181 17.45 7.09 -17.97
CA THR A 181 18.89 7.25 -17.71
C THR A 181 19.20 7.76 -16.30
N GLN A 182 18.22 8.32 -15.61
CA GLN A 182 18.36 8.86 -14.25
C GLN A 182 17.73 7.96 -13.19
N PHE A 183 16.70 7.20 -13.57
CA PHE A 183 15.94 6.37 -12.65
C PHE A 183 15.69 4.97 -13.18
N ALA A 184 15.80 3.98 -12.25
CA ALA A 184 15.20 2.66 -12.37
C ALA A 184 13.96 2.59 -11.46
N THR A 185 13.03 1.67 -11.73
CA THR A 185 11.91 1.38 -10.82
C THR A 185 12.44 0.63 -9.59
N SER A 186 12.20 1.16 -8.38
CA SER A 186 12.63 0.53 -7.14
C SER A 186 11.77 0.95 -5.95
N THR A 187 11.57 0.05 -5.00
CA THR A 187 11.01 0.36 -3.68
C THR A 187 11.98 1.14 -2.79
N THR A 188 13.29 1.12 -3.10
CA THR A 188 14.33 1.88 -2.39
C THR A 188 14.70 3.12 -3.20
N PHE A 189 14.28 4.29 -2.72
CA PHE A 189 14.43 5.55 -3.46
C PHE A 189 15.89 5.84 -3.86
N THR A 190 16.84 5.64 -2.94
CA THR A 190 18.26 5.90 -3.22
C THR A 190 18.83 4.93 -4.27
N ALA A 191 18.39 3.68 -4.27
CA ALA A 191 18.79 2.68 -5.28
C ALA A 191 18.14 2.92 -6.64
N ALA A 192 16.97 3.59 -6.68
CA ALA A 192 16.32 3.95 -7.93
C ALA A 192 17.11 5.03 -8.71
N ARG A 193 17.91 5.84 -8.04
CA ARG A 193 18.71 6.92 -8.66
C ARG A 193 19.99 6.35 -9.29
N ILE A 194 19.97 6.14 -10.60
CA ILE A 194 21.06 5.45 -11.33
C ILE A 194 21.94 6.41 -12.16
N GLY A 195 21.58 7.70 -12.25
CA GLY A 195 22.30 8.68 -13.07
C GLY A 195 23.65 9.16 -12.52
N GLY A 196 24.18 8.56 -11.46
CA GLY A 196 25.50 8.88 -10.90
C GLY A 196 25.59 10.19 -10.10
N ILE A 197 24.49 10.93 -9.95
CA ILE A 197 24.47 12.19 -9.18
C ILE A 197 24.47 11.85 -7.68
N ALA A 198 25.40 12.42 -6.92
CA ALA A 198 25.48 12.22 -5.47
C ALA A 198 24.19 12.67 -4.76
N LEU A 199 23.86 12.00 -3.66
CA LEU A 199 22.73 12.41 -2.83
C LEU A 199 23.05 13.75 -2.14
N PRO A 200 22.28 14.82 -2.38
CA PRO A 200 22.55 16.11 -1.73
C PRO A 200 22.45 16.00 -0.20
N SER A 201 23.37 16.64 0.52
CA SER A 201 23.49 16.50 1.97
C SER A 201 22.32 17.10 2.78
N ASN A 202 21.54 18.00 2.16
CA ASN A 202 20.36 18.60 2.76
C ASN A 202 19.07 17.75 2.57
N TRP A 203 19.16 16.63 1.85
CA TRP A 203 18.02 15.71 1.69
C TRP A 203 17.80 14.88 2.95
N VAL A 204 16.54 14.52 3.21
CA VAL A 204 16.15 13.85 4.46
C VAL A 204 15.39 12.56 4.16
N GLY A 205 15.91 11.46 4.69
CA GLY A 205 15.24 10.17 4.67
C GLY A 205 14.35 9.97 5.90
N VAL A 206 13.12 9.51 5.68
CA VAL A 206 12.14 9.19 6.73
C VAL A 206 11.58 7.79 6.56
N ALA A 207 11.17 7.18 7.67
CA ALA A 207 10.72 5.78 7.67
C ALA A 207 9.27 5.61 7.22
N ASN A 208 8.34 6.51 7.61
CA ASN A 208 6.91 6.35 7.36
C ASN A 208 6.39 7.35 6.32
N THR A 209 5.26 7.03 5.71
CA THR A 209 4.60 7.91 4.75
C THR A 209 4.12 9.21 5.42
N SER A 210 3.56 9.15 6.64
CA SER A 210 3.13 10.31 7.42
C SER A 210 4.26 11.30 7.72
N ASP A 211 5.47 10.80 7.95
CA ASP A 211 6.63 11.61 8.31
C ASP A 211 7.08 12.51 7.16
N VAL A 212 6.80 12.12 5.90
CA VAL A 212 7.15 12.93 4.72
C VAL A 212 6.44 14.27 4.76
N ALA A 213 5.12 14.30 4.94
CA ALA A 213 4.35 15.54 4.97
C ALA A 213 4.81 16.45 6.13
N THR A 214 5.05 15.88 7.31
CA THR A 214 5.57 16.61 8.48
C THR A 214 6.93 17.23 8.17
N ALA A 215 7.88 16.46 7.62
CA ALA A 215 9.22 16.92 7.32
C ALA A 215 9.27 17.95 6.17
N VAL A 216 8.36 17.85 5.18
CA VAL A 216 8.20 18.86 4.14
C VAL A 216 7.69 20.17 4.73
N ASN A 217 6.64 20.10 5.58
CA ASN A 217 6.05 21.29 6.19
C ASN A 217 6.96 21.99 7.21
N ALA A 218 8.00 21.32 7.70
CA ALA A 218 8.91 21.89 8.70
C ALA A 218 9.89 22.92 8.12
N VAL A 219 10.31 22.80 6.85
CA VAL A 219 11.42 23.59 6.30
C VAL A 219 11.05 24.16 4.93
N ASP A 220 11.32 25.47 4.73
CA ASP A 220 11.15 26.12 3.42
C ASP A 220 12.09 25.51 2.36
N GLY A 221 11.67 25.53 1.11
CA GLY A 221 12.37 24.86 0.00
C GLY A 221 12.16 23.36 -0.08
N SER A 222 11.39 22.76 0.84
CA SER A 222 11.17 21.32 0.88
C SER A 222 10.15 20.83 -0.15
N ILE A 223 10.38 19.62 -0.66
CA ILE A 223 9.48 18.85 -1.52
C ILE A 223 9.60 17.36 -1.18
N GLY A 224 8.54 16.60 -1.37
CA GLY A 224 8.55 15.16 -1.10
C GLY A 224 7.49 14.41 -1.90
N TYR A 225 7.20 13.17 -1.50
CA TYR A 225 6.17 12.34 -2.12
C TYR A 225 5.45 11.51 -1.05
N VAL A 226 4.11 11.47 -1.11
CA VAL A 226 3.28 10.92 -0.03
C VAL A 226 1.96 10.37 -0.59
N GLY A 227 1.30 9.46 0.13
CA GLY A 227 -0.08 9.05 -0.19
C GLY A 227 -1.10 10.17 -0.02
N PRO A 228 -2.31 10.04 -0.57
CA PRO A 228 -3.31 11.11 -0.59
C PRO A 228 -3.86 11.44 0.79
N ASP A 229 -3.83 10.51 1.73
CA ASP A 229 -4.37 10.65 3.09
C ASP A 229 -3.57 11.69 3.93
N GLY A 230 -2.27 11.81 3.67
CA GLY A 230 -1.37 12.68 4.44
C GLY A 230 -1.38 14.16 4.05
N VAL A 231 -2.14 14.57 3.00
CA VAL A 231 -2.10 15.94 2.46
C VAL A 231 -3.46 16.38 1.92
N ASP A 232 -3.63 17.69 1.72
CA ASP A 232 -4.76 18.20 0.94
C ASP A 232 -4.43 18.14 -0.56
N ALA A 233 -4.76 17.00 -1.19
CA ALA A 233 -4.52 16.76 -2.61
C ALA A 233 -5.29 17.70 -3.55
N THR A 234 -6.25 18.48 -3.04
CA THR A 234 -7.02 19.46 -3.82
C THR A 234 -6.37 20.84 -3.84
N SER A 235 -5.51 21.13 -2.87
CA SER A 235 -4.85 22.42 -2.69
C SER A 235 -3.50 22.50 -3.43
N ASN A 236 -3.45 23.31 -4.48
CA ASN A 236 -2.18 23.56 -5.18
C ASN A 236 -1.22 24.46 -4.38
N ALA A 237 -1.65 25.01 -3.24
CA ALA A 237 -0.77 25.76 -2.35
C ALA A 237 0.18 24.87 -1.54
N VAL A 238 -0.13 23.58 -1.39
CA VAL A 238 0.66 22.62 -0.60
C VAL A 238 1.00 21.35 -1.35
N VAL A 239 0.33 21.05 -2.48
CA VAL A 239 0.60 19.89 -3.33
C VAL A 239 0.77 20.34 -4.77
N ALA A 240 1.91 20.05 -5.36
CA ALA A 240 2.21 20.41 -6.75
C ALA A 240 1.29 19.65 -7.71
N ARG A 241 0.85 20.34 -8.76
CA ARG A 241 0.34 19.69 -9.98
C ARG A 241 1.48 19.01 -10.71
N VAL A 242 1.18 17.89 -11.32
CA VAL A 242 2.11 17.23 -12.25
C VAL A 242 1.52 17.29 -13.65
N ASN A 243 2.26 17.92 -14.57
CA ASN A 243 1.77 18.23 -15.92
C ASN A 243 0.39 18.92 -15.92
N GLY A 244 0.17 19.85 -14.99
CA GLY A 244 -1.10 20.59 -14.85
C GLY A 244 -2.20 19.87 -14.09
N VAL A 245 -2.00 18.61 -13.67
CA VAL A 245 -3.04 17.75 -13.05
C VAL A 245 -2.82 17.59 -11.55
N GLN A 246 -3.88 17.82 -10.75
CA GLN A 246 -3.92 17.56 -9.29
C GLN A 246 -4.14 16.06 -9.01
N PRO A 247 -3.61 15.51 -7.89
CA PRO A 247 -3.82 14.11 -7.48
C PRO A 247 -5.19 13.86 -6.83
N THR A 248 -6.25 14.39 -7.41
CA THR A 248 -7.63 14.18 -6.93
C THR A 248 -8.16 12.80 -7.30
N SER A 249 -9.17 12.31 -6.57
CA SER A 249 -9.81 11.03 -6.85
C SER A 249 -10.34 10.93 -8.29
N ALA A 250 -10.90 12.03 -8.83
CA ALA A 250 -11.36 12.08 -10.22
C ALA A 250 -10.23 11.87 -11.23
N ASN A 251 -9.07 12.50 -10.99
CA ASN A 251 -7.90 12.36 -11.86
C ASN A 251 -7.19 11.01 -11.70
N VAL A 252 -7.28 10.36 -10.53
CA VAL A 252 -6.84 8.98 -10.32
C VAL A 252 -7.72 8.02 -11.10
N ASN A 253 -9.06 8.17 -11.02
CA ASN A 253 -10.01 7.37 -11.81
C ASN A 253 -9.71 7.48 -13.31
N LEU A 254 -9.50 8.71 -13.79
CA LEU A 254 -9.21 8.94 -15.21
C LEU A 254 -7.88 8.28 -15.64
N ALA A 255 -6.86 8.30 -14.78
CA ALA A 255 -5.57 7.68 -15.05
C ALA A 255 -5.65 6.15 -15.16
N LEU A 256 -6.55 5.54 -14.41
CA LEU A 256 -6.70 4.08 -14.34
C LEU A 256 -7.88 3.54 -15.17
N ALA A 257 -8.61 4.40 -15.89
CA ALA A 257 -9.83 4.03 -16.63
C ALA A 257 -9.60 3.00 -17.74
N SER A 258 -8.37 2.91 -18.29
CA SER A 258 -8.03 1.95 -19.34
C SER A 258 -7.70 0.54 -18.81
N VAL A 259 -7.60 0.37 -17.49
CA VAL A 259 -7.20 -0.90 -16.90
C VAL A 259 -8.43 -1.78 -16.68
N THR A 260 -8.39 -3.01 -17.21
CA THR A 260 -9.48 -3.98 -17.10
C THR A 260 -9.10 -5.18 -16.23
N ALA A 261 -10.09 -5.75 -15.53
CA ALA A 261 -9.88 -6.96 -14.74
C ALA A 261 -9.59 -8.17 -15.65
N PRO A 262 -8.86 -9.19 -15.16
CA PRO A 262 -8.69 -10.46 -15.86
C PRO A 262 -10.03 -11.07 -16.27
N SER A 263 -10.15 -11.48 -17.54
CA SER A 263 -11.41 -11.98 -18.12
C SER A 263 -11.36 -13.45 -18.55
N THR A 264 -10.17 -14.03 -18.66
CA THR A 264 -10.01 -15.47 -18.99
C THR A 264 -9.46 -16.25 -17.80
N ALA A 265 -9.68 -17.57 -17.74
CA ALA A 265 -9.17 -18.43 -16.69
C ALA A 265 -7.63 -18.33 -16.55
N ALA A 266 -6.91 -18.33 -17.67
CA ALA A 266 -5.45 -18.19 -17.68
C ALA A 266 -4.98 -16.83 -17.13
N GLN A 267 -5.69 -15.76 -17.47
CA GLN A 267 -5.39 -14.44 -16.90
C GLN A 267 -5.70 -14.40 -15.41
N ALA A 268 -6.84 -14.95 -14.97
CA ALA A 268 -7.27 -14.96 -13.57
C ALA A 268 -6.33 -15.79 -12.69
N ALA A 269 -5.75 -16.87 -13.20
CA ALA A 269 -4.82 -17.73 -12.46
C ALA A 269 -3.45 -17.07 -12.19
N ASN A 270 -3.09 -16.01 -12.91
CA ASN A 270 -1.80 -15.32 -12.73
C ASN A 270 -1.97 -14.11 -11.78
N PRO A 271 -1.38 -14.14 -10.55
CA PRO A 271 -1.47 -13.05 -9.61
C PRO A 271 -0.98 -11.70 -10.14
N ALA A 272 -0.03 -11.69 -11.09
CA ALA A 272 0.48 -10.45 -11.68
C ALA A 272 -0.59 -9.67 -12.46
N ASN A 273 -1.57 -10.36 -13.05
CA ASN A 273 -2.64 -9.71 -13.81
C ASN A 273 -3.67 -8.97 -12.94
N TRP A 274 -3.69 -9.25 -11.63
CA TRP A 274 -4.57 -8.59 -10.68
C TRP A 274 -3.94 -7.32 -10.08
N SER A 275 -2.71 -7.00 -10.43
CA SER A 275 -1.99 -5.80 -9.97
C SER A 275 -1.48 -4.99 -11.16
N PRO A 276 -2.38 -4.33 -11.88
CA PRO A 276 -2.02 -3.63 -13.11
C PRO A 276 -1.11 -2.44 -12.83
N VAL A 277 -0.13 -2.25 -13.72
CA VAL A 277 0.85 -1.18 -13.66
C VAL A 277 0.56 -0.14 -14.73
N VAL A 278 0.40 1.12 -14.31
CA VAL A 278 0.29 2.26 -15.21
C VAL A 278 1.41 3.25 -14.86
N ALA A 279 2.53 3.17 -15.58
CA ALA A 279 3.73 3.94 -15.25
C ALA A 279 3.64 5.44 -15.61
N ASN A 280 2.95 5.77 -16.68
CA ASN A 280 2.77 7.14 -17.17
C ASN A 280 1.45 7.22 -17.95
N PRO A 281 0.29 7.27 -17.26
CA PRO A 281 -1.02 7.27 -17.92
C PRO A 281 -1.16 8.44 -18.89
N ALA A 282 -1.80 8.19 -20.03
CA ALA A 282 -2.06 9.25 -21.03
C ALA A 282 -2.98 10.34 -20.47
N LEU A 283 -4.00 9.94 -19.70
CA LEU A 283 -4.98 10.82 -19.09
C LEU A 283 -4.85 10.81 -17.56
N GLY A 284 -5.41 11.79 -16.89
CA GLY A 284 -5.44 11.89 -15.44
C GLY A 284 -4.09 12.14 -14.77
N TYR A 285 -3.99 11.79 -13.49
CA TYR A 285 -2.82 12.06 -12.68
C TYR A 285 -1.70 11.04 -12.95
N LYS A 286 -0.48 11.54 -13.17
CA LYS A 286 0.66 10.73 -13.67
C LYS A 286 1.18 9.69 -12.67
N LEU A 287 1.04 9.94 -11.37
CA LEU A 287 1.49 9.04 -10.31
C LEU A 287 0.28 8.34 -9.64
N ALA A 288 -0.61 7.79 -10.46
CA ALA A 288 -1.73 6.97 -10.02
C ALA A 288 -1.35 5.48 -10.04
N ALA A 289 -1.85 4.71 -9.06
CA ALA A 289 -1.61 3.27 -8.95
C ALA A 289 -2.71 2.59 -8.13
N TYR A 290 -2.60 1.27 -7.99
CA TYR A 290 -3.31 0.52 -6.96
C TYR A 290 -2.37 0.18 -5.81
N THR A 291 -2.89 0.21 -4.58
CA THR A 291 -2.31 -0.57 -3.48
C THR A 291 -2.99 -1.92 -3.43
N ASN A 292 -2.28 -2.95 -3.01
CA ASN A 292 -2.73 -4.33 -3.17
C ASN A 292 -2.78 -5.05 -1.83
N PHE A 293 -3.68 -6.02 -1.73
CA PHE A 293 -3.62 -7.10 -0.75
C PHE A 293 -2.94 -8.32 -1.37
N ILE A 294 -2.16 -9.01 -0.55
CA ILE A 294 -1.54 -10.30 -0.87
C ILE A 294 -2.04 -11.30 0.18
N PHE A 295 -2.74 -12.35 -0.24
CA PHE A 295 -3.29 -13.40 0.61
C PHE A 295 -2.77 -14.78 0.18
N GLY A 296 -2.80 -15.76 1.07
CA GLY A 296 -2.77 -17.17 0.66
C GLY A 296 -4.13 -17.57 0.10
N GLN A 297 -4.16 -18.45 -0.87
CA GLN A 297 -5.41 -19.11 -1.26
C GLN A 297 -5.83 -20.12 -0.20
N CYS A 298 -4.87 -20.80 0.43
CA CYS A 298 -5.09 -21.91 1.36
C CYS A 298 -4.60 -21.57 2.78
N TYR A 299 -5.44 -21.85 3.78
CA TYR A 299 -5.15 -21.71 5.20
C TYR A 299 -5.53 -23.00 5.94
N LYS A 300 -4.65 -23.53 6.79
CA LYS A 300 -4.93 -24.69 7.63
C LYS A 300 -5.93 -24.36 8.74
N ASP A 301 -5.89 -23.12 9.24
CA ASP A 301 -6.89 -22.63 10.19
C ASP A 301 -8.15 -22.21 9.43
N ALA A 302 -9.23 -22.99 9.64
CA ALA A 302 -10.52 -22.73 9.02
C ALA A 302 -11.16 -21.40 9.49
N ALA A 303 -10.88 -20.97 10.74
CA ALA A 303 -11.38 -19.70 11.26
C ALA A 303 -10.69 -18.52 10.58
N VAL A 304 -9.37 -18.59 10.36
CA VAL A 304 -8.61 -17.59 9.57
C VAL A 304 -9.14 -17.52 8.15
N ALA A 305 -9.35 -18.67 7.49
CA ALA A 305 -9.92 -18.71 6.14
C ALA A 305 -11.30 -18.05 6.08
N ALA A 306 -12.17 -18.33 7.05
CA ALA A 306 -13.50 -17.73 7.14
C ALA A 306 -13.44 -16.21 7.37
N ASP A 307 -12.57 -15.73 8.27
CA ASP A 307 -12.37 -14.31 8.54
C ASP A 307 -11.80 -13.57 7.32
N VAL A 308 -10.83 -14.15 6.60
CA VAL A 308 -10.29 -13.61 5.34
C VAL A 308 -11.37 -13.52 4.27
N LYS A 309 -12.14 -14.60 4.07
CA LYS A 309 -13.24 -14.65 3.09
C LYS A 309 -14.33 -13.63 3.44
N ALA A 310 -14.70 -13.48 4.70
CA ALA A 310 -15.66 -12.49 5.17
C ALA A 310 -15.17 -11.04 4.92
N PHE A 311 -13.90 -10.76 5.20
CA PHE A 311 -13.30 -9.48 4.92
C PHE A 311 -13.31 -9.14 3.42
N LEU A 312 -12.88 -10.08 2.56
CA LEU A 312 -12.90 -9.91 1.10
C LEU A 312 -14.33 -9.70 0.58
N THR A 313 -15.30 -10.49 1.09
CA THR A 313 -16.72 -10.34 0.74
C THR A 313 -17.23 -8.94 1.06
N LYS A 314 -16.91 -8.41 2.24
CA LYS A 314 -17.29 -7.03 2.63
C LYS A 314 -16.58 -6.00 1.76
N HIS A 315 -15.27 -6.15 1.54
CA HIS A 315 -14.46 -5.16 0.84
C HIS A 315 -14.86 -5.03 -0.64
N TYR A 316 -15.09 -6.17 -1.31
CA TYR A 316 -15.45 -6.20 -2.74
C TYR A 316 -16.98 -6.21 -2.98
N SER A 317 -17.83 -6.11 -1.96
CA SER A 317 -19.25 -5.84 -2.18
C SER A 317 -19.49 -4.41 -2.67
N ILE A 318 -20.70 -4.17 -3.19
CA ILE A 318 -21.13 -2.85 -3.67
C ILE A 318 -22.25 -2.35 -2.74
N PRO A 319 -22.07 -1.24 -2.00
CA PRO A 319 -20.95 -0.30 -2.01
C PRO A 319 -19.71 -0.73 -1.20
N GLY A 320 -19.75 -1.79 -0.39
CA GLY A 320 -18.64 -2.31 0.40
C GLY A 320 -18.04 -1.29 1.37
N ASN A 321 -16.73 -1.07 1.23
CA ASN A 321 -15.96 -0.10 2.03
C ASN A 321 -15.75 1.25 1.32
N ASN A 322 -16.56 1.59 0.32
CA ASN A 322 -16.37 2.80 -0.50
C ASN A 322 -16.37 4.08 0.35
N ALA A 323 -17.25 4.19 1.36
CA ALA A 323 -17.33 5.37 2.21
C ALA A 323 -16.02 5.61 2.99
N ALA A 324 -15.49 4.59 3.66
CA ALA A 324 -14.20 4.65 4.36
C ALA A 324 -13.05 4.95 3.38
N THR A 325 -13.05 4.30 2.22
CA THR A 325 -12.06 4.55 1.16
C THR A 325 -12.02 6.01 0.74
N GLN A 326 -13.18 6.63 0.54
CA GLN A 326 -13.30 8.04 0.16
C GLN A 326 -12.91 8.99 1.30
N ALA A 327 -13.28 8.67 2.55
CA ALA A 327 -12.92 9.47 3.73
C ALA A 327 -11.38 9.58 3.85
N HIS A 328 -10.66 8.52 3.51
CA HIS A 328 -9.20 8.49 3.43
C HIS A 328 -8.63 8.96 2.07
N LYS A 329 -9.44 9.58 1.22
CA LYS A 329 -9.03 10.17 -0.09
C LYS A 329 -8.48 9.16 -1.10
N PHE A 330 -8.69 7.87 -0.87
CA PHE A 330 -8.46 6.81 -1.84
C PHE A 330 -9.64 6.68 -2.80
N VAL A 331 -9.45 5.89 -3.84
CA VAL A 331 -10.47 5.60 -4.83
C VAL A 331 -10.84 4.12 -4.74
N ALA A 332 -12.13 3.84 -4.66
CA ALA A 332 -12.60 2.46 -4.64
C ALA A 332 -12.26 1.74 -5.95
N VAL A 333 -11.96 0.46 -5.85
CA VAL A 333 -11.81 -0.40 -7.04
C VAL A 333 -13.11 -0.37 -7.85
N PRO A 334 -13.05 -0.26 -9.19
CA PRO A 334 -14.24 -0.24 -10.04
C PRO A 334 -15.13 -1.48 -9.85
N ASP A 335 -16.44 -1.33 -10.02
CA ASP A 335 -17.39 -2.44 -9.81
C ASP A 335 -17.12 -3.65 -10.71
N SER A 336 -16.62 -3.44 -11.93
CA SER A 336 -16.18 -4.54 -12.82
C SER A 336 -15.06 -5.39 -12.19
N TRP A 337 -14.12 -4.76 -11.52
CA TRP A 337 -13.06 -5.43 -10.78
C TRP A 337 -13.58 -6.14 -9.53
N LYS A 338 -14.47 -5.48 -8.75
CA LYS A 338 -15.11 -6.09 -7.59
C LYS A 338 -15.87 -7.36 -7.96
N ASN A 339 -16.61 -7.32 -9.06
CA ASN A 339 -17.34 -8.47 -9.59
C ASN A 339 -16.40 -9.59 -10.01
N ALA A 340 -15.28 -9.27 -10.70
CA ALA A 340 -14.28 -10.25 -11.11
C ALA A 340 -13.58 -10.90 -9.90
N VAL A 341 -13.22 -10.11 -8.88
CA VAL A 341 -12.64 -10.62 -7.63
C VAL A 341 -13.63 -11.54 -6.91
N THR A 342 -14.89 -11.12 -6.80
CA THR A 342 -15.94 -11.91 -6.15
C THR A 342 -16.15 -13.25 -6.86
N ALA A 343 -16.24 -13.25 -8.18
CA ALA A 343 -16.47 -14.47 -8.97
C ALA A 343 -15.31 -15.46 -8.89
N ASN A 344 -14.06 -14.98 -8.81
CA ASN A 344 -12.89 -15.86 -8.80
C ASN A 344 -12.45 -16.27 -7.38
N PHE A 345 -12.35 -15.32 -6.44
CA PHE A 345 -11.67 -15.56 -5.16
C PHE A 345 -12.60 -15.73 -3.95
N ILE A 346 -13.91 -15.44 -4.10
CA ILE A 346 -14.87 -15.49 -3.00
C ILE A 346 -15.92 -16.58 -3.23
N THR A 347 -16.60 -16.56 -4.37
CA THR A 347 -17.77 -17.44 -4.64
C THR A 347 -17.47 -18.61 -5.56
N ASN A 348 -16.36 -18.56 -6.29
CA ASN A 348 -15.99 -19.52 -7.37
C ASN A 348 -17.03 -19.64 -8.50
N THR A 349 -17.87 -18.62 -8.68
CA THR A 349 -18.86 -18.64 -9.79
C THR A 349 -18.21 -18.60 -11.18
N SER A 350 -16.91 -18.24 -11.26
CA SER A 350 -16.08 -18.38 -12.46
C SER A 350 -15.74 -19.83 -12.79
N GLY A 351 -15.80 -20.77 -11.83
CA GLY A 351 -15.37 -22.16 -11.96
C GLY A 351 -13.86 -22.37 -12.05
N ASN A 352 -13.06 -21.34 -11.76
CA ASN A 352 -11.59 -21.39 -11.89
C ASN A 352 -10.88 -22.00 -10.68
N ASN A 353 -11.58 -22.34 -9.60
CA ASN A 353 -11.06 -22.88 -8.34
C ASN A 353 -9.97 -22.02 -7.68
N LEU A 354 -10.12 -20.69 -7.77
CA LEU A 354 -9.20 -19.72 -7.19
C LEU A 354 -9.69 -19.18 -5.84
N ASP A 355 -10.88 -19.55 -5.39
CA ASP A 355 -11.50 -19.05 -4.16
C ASP A 355 -10.75 -19.50 -2.90
N ILE A 356 -10.84 -18.68 -1.86
CA ILE A 356 -10.20 -18.92 -0.55
C ILE A 356 -10.66 -20.28 0.01
N ASN A 357 -9.69 -21.12 0.35
CA ASN A 357 -9.86 -22.50 0.83
C ASN A 357 -10.69 -23.37 -0.11
N ASN A 358 -10.49 -23.22 -1.44
CA ASN A 358 -11.05 -24.13 -2.42
C ASN A 358 -10.69 -25.59 -2.09
N THR A 359 -11.66 -26.46 -1.95
CA THR A 359 -11.46 -27.84 -1.48
C THR A 359 -10.65 -28.71 -2.44
N THR A 360 -10.67 -28.39 -3.74
CA THR A 360 -9.90 -29.11 -4.75
C THR A 360 -8.41 -28.71 -4.69
N VAL A 361 -8.12 -27.41 -4.52
CA VAL A 361 -6.76 -26.87 -4.53
C VAL A 361 -6.09 -26.98 -3.16
N CYS A 362 -6.85 -26.71 -2.08
CA CYS A 362 -6.33 -26.60 -0.71
C CYS A 362 -6.42 -27.92 0.07
N ASN A 363 -6.59 -29.04 -0.61
CA ASN A 363 -6.65 -30.34 0.03
C ASN A 363 -5.34 -30.66 0.76
N THR A 364 -5.38 -30.73 2.10
CA THR A 364 -4.25 -31.01 3.02
C THR A 364 -3.15 -29.95 3.08
N ILE A 365 -3.14 -28.92 2.21
CA ILE A 365 -2.15 -27.86 2.17
C ILE A 365 -2.74 -26.52 2.67
N GLY A 366 -1.89 -25.59 3.06
CA GLY A 366 -2.28 -24.24 3.46
C GLY A 366 -1.26 -23.63 4.41
N ARG A 367 -1.37 -22.31 4.56
CA ARG A 367 -0.56 -21.57 5.55
C ARG A 367 -0.76 -22.20 6.93
N PRO A 368 0.32 -22.37 7.73
CA PRO A 368 0.24 -23.10 9.01
C PRO A 368 -0.68 -22.40 10.02
N LEU A 369 -0.93 -23.10 11.14
CA LEU A 369 -1.72 -22.60 12.28
C LEU A 369 -0.99 -21.47 13.03
#